data_eea56daa7dff966f0a6e4feb11005180
#
_entry.id   eea56daa7dff966f0a6e4feb11005180
#
_cell.length_a   1.000
_cell.length_b   1.000
_cell.length_c   1.000
_cell.angle_alpha   90.00
_cell.angle_beta   90.00
_cell.angle_gamma   90.00
#
_symmetry.space_group_name_H-M   'P 1'
#
loop_
_entity.id
_entity.type
_entity.pdbx_description
1 polymer ?
#
loop_
_entity_poly.entity_id
_entity_poly.type
_entity_poly.pdbx_seq_one_letter_code
_entity_poly.pdbx_strand_id
1 'polypeptide(L)'
;FGLLVGPKALDGIDLATTDSVVRTLAEATLALVLFSDASRVDLGHLRRAVGVPLRLLAVGLPLTILLGAAAAAVLFGQLTAAEALILGIVLAPTDAALGQAVVTEPRVPQRIRQGLNVESGLNDGICVPLLFAAVALADLESDISGGRGAVRLLVEEIGYGVAGGVIAGIAIAVIIRAAGGRGLIASRWYPVIPAAGAGLAYGMASALGGSGFIAAFVAGVVFRLALGRDPEQLNRLIDEVGDVLNGVTFIIFGAVLLGPTLTVLSWQLILYAVLSLTLVRMIPVAIAMWGTHAGRPTLGFLGWFGPRGLASIVFAVIVVEESRLPHEHLIVLAVYLTVGLSVLAHGLTAGPLAARYATWYESHPHDRRPAMESAATEMTRPRGHATDAVPPAARGEPV
;
A
#
# COMPACT_ATOMS: atom_id res chain seq x y z
N PHE A 1 6.96 -16.38 11.25
CA PHE A 1 8.22 -17.04 10.85
C PHE A 1 9.42 -16.16 11.21
N GLY A 2 9.45 -14.86 10.84
CA GLY A 2 10.57 -13.96 11.17
C GLY A 2 10.92 -13.92 12.65
N LEU A 3 9.93 -13.83 13.55
CA LEU A 3 10.16 -13.87 15.00
C LEU A 3 10.86 -15.17 15.47
N LEU A 4 10.56 -16.31 14.81
CA LEU A 4 11.17 -17.59 15.16
C LEU A 4 12.61 -17.70 14.69
N VAL A 5 12.96 -17.09 13.57
CA VAL A 5 14.30 -17.18 12.96
C VAL A 5 15.23 -16.05 13.48
N GLY A 6 14.66 -15.02 14.11
CA GLY A 6 15.39 -13.88 14.64
C GLY A 6 16.22 -14.16 15.90
N PRO A 7 17.03 -13.18 16.36
CA PRO A 7 17.96 -13.30 17.47
C PRO A 7 17.31 -13.67 18.80
N LYS A 8 16.00 -13.44 18.93
CA LYS A 8 15.23 -13.73 20.15
C LYS A 8 14.81 -15.19 20.31
N ALA A 9 14.91 -16.02 19.26
CA ALA A 9 14.48 -17.42 19.29
C ALA A 9 15.59 -18.35 18.77
N LEU A 10 15.76 -18.48 17.46
CA LEU A 10 16.71 -19.44 16.86
C LEU A 10 18.06 -18.81 16.49
N ASP A 11 18.23 -17.52 16.65
CA ASP A 11 19.45 -16.76 16.32
C ASP A 11 20.00 -17.05 14.91
N GLY A 12 19.08 -17.31 13.97
CA GLY A 12 19.42 -17.66 12.60
C GLY A 12 19.66 -16.46 11.68
N ILE A 13 19.26 -15.26 12.10
CA ILE A 13 19.45 -14.00 11.36
C ILE A 13 20.02 -12.97 12.32
N ASP A 14 21.29 -12.65 12.17
CA ASP A 14 21.99 -11.58 12.89
C ASP A 14 22.17 -10.38 11.95
N LEU A 15 21.11 -9.56 11.82
CA LEU A 15 21.15 -8.30 11.08
C LEU A 15 20.90 -7.15 12.07
N ALA A 16 21.77 -6.14 12.02
CA ALA A 16 21.52 -4.91 12.76
C ALA A 16 20.34 -4.14 12.15
N THR A 17 19.54 -3.47 12.97
CA THR A 17 18.42 -2.64 12.53
C THR A 17 18.86 -1.49 11.61
N THR A 18 20.12 -1.10 11.68
CA THR A 18 20.77 -0.08 10.85
C THR A 18 21.44 -0.64 9.61
N ASP A 19 21.20 -1.92 9.27
CA ASP A 19 21.81 -2.52 8.09
C ASP A 19 21.23 -1.91 6.81
N SER A 20 22.10 -1.32 5.99
CA SER A 20 21.76 -0.70 4.70
C SER A 20 21.07 -1.69 3.75
N VAL A 21 21.32 -2.98 3.91
CA VAL A 21 20.69 -4.05 3.10
C VAL A 21 19.20 -4.15 3.41
N VAL A 22 18.82 -4.12 4.69
CA VAL A 22 17.41 -4.19 5.12
C VAL A 22 16.62 -3.02 4.54
N ARG A 23 17.21 -1.83 4.66
CA ARG A 23 16.65 -0.60 4.09
C ARG A 23 16.48 -0.68 2.59
N THR A 24 17.58 -0.93 1.85
CA THR A 24 17.56 -0.97 0.38
C THR A 24 16.55 -2.00 -0.13
N LEU A 25 16.44 -3.15 0.54
CA LEU A 25 15.46 -4.18 0.19
C LEU A 25 14.03 -3.67 0.36
N ALA A 26 13.73 -3.05 1.50
CA ALA A 26 12.39 -2.52 1.79
C ALA A 26 12.01 -1.38 0.84
N GLU A 27 12.94 -0.46 0.56
CA GLU A 27 12.76 0.64 -0.40
C GLU A 27 12.53 0.13 -1.82
N ALA A 28 13.36 -0.80 -2.30
CA ALA A 28 13.20 -1.40 -3.62
C ALA A 28 11.85 -2.13 -3.75
N THR A 29 11.45 -2.85 -2.70
CA THR A 29 10.17 -3.54 -2.65
C THR A 29 9.02 -2.56 -2.78
N LEU A 30 9.02 -1.51 -1.95
CA LEU A 30 7.96 -0.50 -1.98
C LEU A 30 7.92 0.25 -3.32
N ALA A 31 9.07 0.62 -3.89
CA ALA A 31 9.11 1.30 -5.19
C ALA A 31 8.49 0.45 -6.31
N LEU A 32 8.79 -0.86 -6.36
CA LEU A 32 8.19 -1.78 -7.32
C LEU A 32 6.69 -1.93 -7.10
N VAL A 33 6.26 -2.09 -5.84
CA VAL A 33 4.84 -2.21 -5.49
C VAL A 33 4.08 -0.94 -5.86
N LEU A 34 4.59 0.24 -5.50
CA LEU A 34 3.98 1.53 -5.84
C LEU A 34 3.81 1.71 -7.36
N PHE A 35 4.83 1.37 -8.14
CA PHE A 35 4.74 1.44 -9.60
C PHE A 35 3.69 0.45 -10.13
N SER A 36 3.72 -0.81 -9.70
CA SER A 36 2.78 -1.83 -10.14
C SER A 36 1.34 -1.43 -9.83
N ASP A 37 1.05 -1.06 -8.60
CA ASP A 37 -0.28 -0.69 -8.15
C ASP A 37 -0.80 0.55 -8.89
N ALA A 38 0.03 1.58 -9.01
CA ALA A 38 -0.30 2.81 -9.75
C ALA A 38 -0.59 2.52 -11.24
N SER A 39 0.15 1.61 -11.86
CA SER A 39 -0.02 1.26 -13.28
C SER A 39 -1.29 0.44 -13.58
N ARG A 40 -1.90 -0.17 -12.57
CA ARG A 40 -3.16 -0.93 -12.68
C ARG A 40 -4.40 -0.05 -12.59
N VAL A 41 -4.26 1.17 -12.07
CA VAL A 41 -5.40 2.06 -11.85
C VAL A 41 -5.90 2.62 -13.17
N ASP A 42 -7.13 2.29 -13.51
CA ASP A 42 -7.85 2.91 -14.61
C ASP A 42 -8.57 4.18 -14.14
N LEU A 43 -7.92 5.33 -14.37
CA LEU A 43 -8.48 6.63 -14.00
C LEU A 43 -9.81 6.94 -14.71
N GLY A 44 -10.05 6.36 -15.90
CA GLY A 44 -11.31 6.50 -16.62
C GLY A 44 -12.46 5.77 -15.90
N HIS A 45 -12.18 4.56 -15.42
CA HIS A 45 -13.11 3.79 -14.59
C HIS A 45 -13.28 4.39 -13.20
N LEU A 46 -12.22 4.91 -12.58
CA LEU A 46 -12.29 5.58 -11.29
C LEU A 46 -13.22 6.80 -11.34
N ARG A 47 -13.19 7.57 -12.45
CA ARG A 47 -14.09 8.73 -12.66
C ARG A 47 -15.55 8.32 -12.89
N ARG A 48 -15.80 7.19 -13.55
CA ARG A 48 -17.18 6.69 -13.85
C ARG A 48 -17.74 5.90 -12.68
N ALA A 49 -16.92 5.09 -12.03
CA ALA A 49 -17.29 4.38 -10.82
C ALA A 49 -17.10 5.30 -9.60
N VAL A 50 -17.92 6.36 -9.47
CA VAL A 50 -18.05 7.19 -8.24
C VAL A 50 -18.51 6.27 -7.11
N GLY A 51 -17.63 5.37 -6.69
CA GLY A 51 -17.96 4.24 -5.85
C GLY A 51 -17.05 4.14 -4.62
N VAL A 52 -16.91 2.93 -4.16
CA VAL A 52 -16.19 2.53 -2.96
C VAL A 52 -14.78 3.12 -2.88
N PRO A 53 -13.88 2.92 -3.89
CA PRO A 53 -12.50 3.35 -3.73
C PRO A 53 -12.34 4.88 -3.61
N LEU A 54 -13.09 5.66 -4.40
CA LEU A 54 -12.99 7.11 -4.33
C LEU A 54 -13.46 7.64 -2.96
N ARG A 55 -14.51 7.07 -2.39
CA ARG A 55 -14.99 7.45 -1.06
C ARG A 55 -13.99 7.08 0.04
N LEU A 56 -13.41 5.88 -0.05
CA LEU A 56 -12.40 5.43 0.90
C LEU A 56 -11.13 6.29 0.83
N LEU A 57 -10.69 6.69 -0.37
CA LEU A 57 -9.52 7.54 -0.56
C LEU A 57 -9.78 9.01 -0.24
N ALA A 58 -10.92 9.59 -0.68
CA ALA A 58 -11.17 11.01 -0.53
C ALA A 58 -11.71 11.40 0.86
N VAL A 59 -12.41 10.50 1.54
CA VAL A 59 -13.02 10.75 2.86
C VAL A 59 -12.42 9.79 3.90
N GLY A 60 -12.36 8.52 3.61
CA GLY A 60 -11.88 7.51 4.55
C GLY A 60 -10.42 7.73 4.95
N LEU A 61 -9.52 7.89 3.99
CA LEU A 61 -8.08 8.07 4.23
C LEU A 61 -7.77 9.33 5.06
N PRO A 62 -8.24 10.54 4.69
CA PRO A 62 -8.01 11.74 5.50
C PRO A 62 -8.56 11.61 6.93
N LEU A 63 -9.75 11.06 7.09
CA LEU A 63 -10.33 10.85 8.42
C LEU A 63 -9.56 9.80 9.22
N THR A 64 -9.03 8.75 8.58
CA THR A 64 -8.17 7.75 9.24
C THR A 64 -6.87 8.39 9.74
N ILE A 65 -6.24 9.24 8.92
CA ILE A 65 -5.04 10.01 9.31
C ILE A 65 -5.35 10.89 10.54
N LEU A 66 -6.39 11.70 10.44
CA LEU A 66 -6.75 12.64 11.51
C LEU A 66 -7.16 11.92 12.81
N LEU A 67 -7.93 10.85 12.71
CA LEU A 67 -8.34 10.09 13.89
C LEU A 67 -7.17 9.32 14.49
N GLY A 68 -6.25 8.80 13.65
CA GLY A 68 -5.01 8.19 14.08
C GLY A 68 -4.10 9.17 14.81
N ALA A 69 -3.94 10.37 14.26
CA ALA A 69 -3.19 11.45 14.89
C ALA A 69 -3.81 11.90 16.23
N ALA A 70 -5.14 12.05 16.29
CA ALA A 70 -5.84 12.41 17.52
C ALA A 70 -5.67 11.33 18.61
N ALA A 71 -5.79 10.05 18.24
CA ALA A 71 -5.55 8.93 19.15
C ALA A 71 -4.09 8.92 19.65
N ALA A 72 -3.12 9.19 18.77
CA ALA A 72 -1.71 9.31 19.13
C ALA A 72 -1.47 10.46 20.12
N ALA A 73 -1.98 11.65 19.86
CA ALA A 73 -1.84 12.81 20.72
C ALA A 73 -2.45 12.58 22.11
N VAL A 74 -3.59 11.86 22.18
CA VAL A 74 -4.24 11.57 23.49
C VAL A 74 -3.47 10.49 24.27
N LEU A 75 -3.00 9.44 23.61
CA LEU A 75 -2.33 8.32 24.30
C LEU A 75 -0.86 8.60 24.60
N PHE A 76 -0.20 9.36 23.75
CA PHE A 76 1.20 9.70 23.83
C PHE A 76 1.35 11.23 23.99
N GLY A 77 0.99 11.74 25.16
CA GLY A 77 0.94 13.17 25.43
C GLY A 77 2.28 13.92 25.27
N GLN A 78 3.38 13.22 25.08
CA GLN A 78 4.70 13.80 24.77
C GLN A 78 4.88 14.11 23.27
N LEU A 79 4.10 13.50 22.36
CA LEU A 79 4.22 13.78 20.94
C LEU A 79 3.77 15.19 20.61
N THR A 80 4.51 15.86 19.73
CA THR A 80 4.07 17.12 19.13
C THR A 80 2.90 16.87 18.17
N ALA A 81 2.24 17.94 17.74
CA ALA A 81 1.13 17.79 16.78
C ALA A 81 1.60 17.20 15.44
N ALA A 82 2.79 17.59 14.98
CA ALA A 82 3.39 17.05 13.76
C ALA A 82 3.79 15.58 13.93
N GLU A 83 4.39 15.19 15.05
CA GLU A 83 4.75 13.79 15.34
C GLU A 83 3.51 12.90 15.41
N ALA A 84 2.42 13.35 16.04
CA ALA A 84 1.15 12.65 16.07
C ALA A 84 0.55 12.51 14.67
N LEU A 85 0.65 13.56 13.83
CA LEU A 85 0.22 13.52 12.43
C LEU A 85 1.04 12.53 11.60
N ILE A 86 2.36 12.53 11.76
CA ILE A 86 3.26 11.56 11.12
C ILE A 86 2.83 10.13 11.47
N LEU A 87 2.61 9.83 12.75
CA LEU A 87 2.16 8.50 13.15
C LEU A 87 0.81 8.12 12.52
N GLY A 88 -0.12 9.07 12.43
CA GLY A 88 -1.40 8.89 11.73
C GLY A 88 -1.22 8.59 10.25
N ILE A 89 -0.31 9.30 9.55
CA ILE A 89 -0.02 9.10 8.13
C ILE A 89 0.68 7.76 7.89
N VAL A 90 1.70 7.43 8.68
CA VAL A 90 2.47 6.18 8.54
C VAL A 90 1.58 4.95 8.68
N LEU A 91 0.55 5.03 9.54
CA LEU A 91 -0.37 3.92 9.78
C LEU A 91 -1.70 4.04 9.01
N ALA A 92 -1.86 5.00 8.13
CA ALA A 92 -3.08 5.11 7.31
C ALA A 92 -3.11 4.15 6.11
N PRO A 93 -2.00 3.90 5.39
CA PRO A 93 -1.97 2.99 4.26
C PRO A 93 -2.40 1.56 4.61
N THR A 94 -2.99 0.86 3.63
CA THR A 94 -3.47 -0.52 3.79
C THR A 94 -2.82 -1.43 2.76
N ASP A 95 -2.49 -2.66 3.13
CA ASP A 95 -1.73 -3.60 2.32
C ASP A 95 -2.65 -4.66 1.68
N ALA A 96 -2.74 -4.64 0.35
CA ALA A 96 -3.55 -5.60 -0.41
C ALA A 96 -3.01 -7.04 -0.32
N ALA A 97 -1.69 -7.22 -0.14
CA ALA A 97 -1.08 -8.55 -0.07
C ALA A 97 -1.54 -9.30 1.20
N LEU A 98 -1.62 -8.61 2.33
CA LEU A 98 -2.18 -9.17 3.57
C LEU A 98 -3.70 -9.42 3.48
N GLY A 99 -4.40 -8.72 2.58
CA GLY A 99 -5.81 -8.91 2.27
C GLY A 99 -6.09 -9.86 1.10
N GLN A 100 -5.09 -10.54 0.54
CA GLN A 100 -5.21 -11.32 -0.70
C GLN A 100 -6.35 -12.35 -0.66
N ALA A 101 -6.52 -13.06 0.44
CA ALA A 101 -7.62 -14.02 0.61
C ALA A 101 -9.02 -13.40 0.43
N VAL A 102 -9.15 -12.09 0.68
CA VAL A 102 -10.39 -11.34 0.52
C VAL A 102 -10.61 -10.90 -0.93
N VAL A 103 -9.57 -10.33 -1.53
CA VAL A 103 -9.69 -9.79 -2.89
C VAL A 103 -9.73 -10.87 -3.97
N THR A 104 -9.29 -12.08 -3.66
CA THR A 104 -9.33 -13.24 -4.56
C THR A 104 -10.55 -14.15 -4.36
N GLU A 105 -11.33 -14.02 -3.27
CA GLU A 105 -12.52 -14.85 -3.01
C GLU A 105 -13.64 -14.51 -4.02
N PRO A 106 -13.98 -15.41 -4.98
CA PRO A 106 -14.89 -15.09 -6.08
C PRO A 106 -16.34 -14.87 -5.64
N ARG A 107 -16.73 -15.40 -4.48
CA ARG A 107 -18.09 -15.25 -3.91
C ARG A 107 -18.32 -13.89 -3.25
N VAL A 108 -17.24 -13.15 -2.93
CA VAL A 108 -17.34 -11.76 -2.45
C VAL A 108 -17.66 -10.86 -3.65
N PRO A 109 -18.65 -9.94 -3.57
CA PRO A 109 -19.00 -9.05 -4.68
C PRO A 109 -17.80 -8.33 -5.27
N GLN A 110 -17.70 -8.37 -6.61
CA GLN A 110 -16.56 -7.80 -7.35
C GLN A 110 -16.29 -6.33 -6.97
N ARG A 111 -17.34 -5.54 -6.79
CA ARG A 111 -17.24 -4.12 -6.41
C ARG A 111 -16.55 -3.92 -5.07
N ILE A 112 -16.77 -4.81 -4.10
CA ILE A 112 -16.13 -4.78 -2.79
C ILE A 112 -14.66 -5.15 -2.91
N ARG A 113 -14.36 -6.25 -3.61
CA ARG A 113 -12.98 -6.72 -3.84
C ARG A 113 -12.15 -5.66 -4.57
N GLN A 114 -12.69 -5.09 -5.64
CA GLN A 114 -12.03 -4.02 -6.39
C GLN A 114 -11.90 -2.74 -5.56
N GLY A 115 -12.91 -2.42 -4.75
CA GLY A 115 -12.87 -1.26 -3.87
C GLY A 115 -11.67 -1.31 -2.93
N LEU A 116 -11.48 -2.44 -2.26
CA LEU A 116 -10.34 -2.66 -1.35
C LEU A 116 -9.00 -2.70 -2.09
N ASN A 117 -8.96 -3.37 -3.26
CA ASN A 117 -7.73 -3.48 -4.03
C ASN A 117 -7.25 -2.12 -4.58
N VAL A 118 -8.16 -1.30 -5.11
CA VAL A 118 -7.83 0.04 -5.64
C VAL A 118 -7.50 1.00 -4.50
N GLU A 119 -8.22 0.93 -3.38
CA GLU A 119 -7.90 1.72 -2.20
C GLU A 119 -6.46 1.44 -1.76
N SER A 120 -6.12 0.17 -1.55
CA SER A 120 -4.82 -0.24 -1.07
C SER A 120 -3.68 0.14 -2.04
N GLY A 121 -3.88 -0.04 -3.35
CA GLY A 121 -2.86 0.32 -4.32
C GLY A 121 -2.63 1.84 -4.49
N LEU A 122 -3.59 2.68 -4.10
CA LEU A 122 -3.45 4.13 -4.24
C LEU A 122 -3.09 4.83 -2.93
N ASN A 123 -3.51 4.32 -1.78
CA ASN A 123 -3.29 5.00 -0.50
C ASN A 123 -1.81 5.08 -0.13
N ASP A 124 -1.01 4.05 -0.47
CA ASP A 124 0.44 4.05 -0.27
C ASP A 124 1.08 5.24 -1.00
N GLY A 125 0.79 5.38 -2.30
CA GLY A 125 1.33 6.49 -3.11
C GLY A 125 0.84 7.87 -2.69
N ILE A 126 -0.41 7.99 -2.22
CA ILE A 126 -0.98 9.25 -1.71
C ILE A 126 -0.33 9.63 -0.37
N CYS A 127 -0.05 8.66 0.49
CA CYS A 127 0.53 8.93 1.80
C CYS A 127 2.00 9.36 1.73
N VAL A 128 2.76 9.02 0.67
CA VAL A 128 4.17 9.45 0.52
C VAL A 128 4.31 10.97 0.57
N PRO A 129 3.69 11.77 -0.31
CA PRO A 129 3.82 13.23 -0.25
C PRO A 129 3.25 13.82 1.04
N LEU A 130 2.23 13.20 1.65
CA LEU A 130 1.70 13.64 2.93
C LEU A 130 2.70 13.41 4.07
N LEU A 131 3.44 12.31 4.04
CA LEU A 131 4.49 12.02 5.00
C LEU A 131 5.60 13.08 4.94
N PHE A 132 6.13 13.37 3.75
CA PHE A 132 7.15 14.41 3.59
C PHE A 132 6.65 15.79 4.03
N ALA A 133 5.39 16.11 3.74
CA ALA A 133 4.78 17.35 4.22
C ALA A 133 4.69 17.42 5.75
N ALA A 134 4.36 16.29 6.40
CA ALA A 134 4.29 16.25 7.86
C ALA A 134 5.67 16.28 8.52
N VAL A 135 6.69 15.65 7.91
CA VAL A 135 8.09 15.75 8.36
C VAL A 135 8.58 17.20 8.25
N ALA A 136 8.34 17.87 7.11
CA ALA A 136 8.67 19.28 6.95
C ALA A 136 7.95 20.18 7.98
N LEU A 137 6.70 19.86 8.34
CA LEU A 137 5.95 20.55 9.38
C LEU A 137 6.61 20.35 10.76
N ALA A 138 7.07 19.15 11.08
CA ALA A 138 7.78 18.86 12.32
C ALA A 138 9.10 19.63 12.42
N ASP A 139 9.83 19.75 11.31
CA ASP A 139 11.05 20.56 11.23
C ASP A 139 10.77 22.06 11.45
N LEU A 140 9.60 22.55 11.01
CA LEU A 140 9.14 23.91 11.27
C LEU A 140 8.81 24.15 12.76
N GLU A 141 8.15 23.19 13.40
CA GLU A 141 7.82 23.28 14.83
C GLU A 141 9.08 23.29 15.70
N SER A 142 10.14 22.57 15.29
CA SER A 142 11.41 22.47 16.03
C SER A 142 12.38 23.61 15.75
N ASP A 143 12.07 24.52 14.83
CA ASP A 143 12.95 25.66 14.37
C ASP A 143 14.35 25.23 13.89
N ILE A 144 14.53 23.94 13.56
CA ILE A 144 15.85 23.37 13.22
C ILE A 144 16.37 23.88 11.88
N SER A 145 15.49 24.19 10.90
CA SER A 145 15.88 24.48 9.50
C SER A 145 15.52 25.88 8.99
N GLY A 146 14.91 26.73 9.83
CA GLY A 146 14.34 28.00 9.36
C GLY A 146 13.26 27.77 8.29
N GLY A 147 12.01 28.09 8.59
CA GLY A 147 10.79 27.64 7.85
C GLY A 147 10.79 27.73 6.32
N ARG A 148 11.60 28.64 5.73
CA ARG A 148 11.76 28.71 4.26
C ARG A 148 12.60 27.55 3.69
N GLY A 149 13.53 26.99 4.47
CA GLY A 149 14.35 25.85 4.06
C GLY A 149 13.52 24.56 3.94
N ALA A 150 12.71 24.26 4.95
CA ALA A 150 11.88 23.06 4.98
C ALA A 150 10.84 23.05 3.84
N VAL A 151 10.15 24.17 3.61
CA VAL A 151 9.18 24.30 2.48
C VAL A 151 9.89 24.16 1.14
N ARG A 152 11.08 24.74 0.98
CA ARG A 152 11.84 24.62 -0.27
C ARG A 152 12.26 23.16 -0.52
N LEU A 153 12.80 22.47 0.47
CA LEU A 153 13.18 21.07 0.38
C LEU A 153 11.98 20.20 0.01
N LEU A 154 10.84 20.40 0.68
CA LEU A 154 9.59 19.69 0.35
C LEU A 154 9.17 19.89 -1.12
N VAL A 155 9.20 21.13 -1.62
CA VAL A 155 8.81 21.43 -3.00
C VAL A 155 9.80 20.83 -3.99
N GLU A 156 11.10 20.87 -3.70
CA GLU A 156 12.14 20.26 -4.53
C GLU A 156 11.98 18.73 -4.53
N GLU A 157 11.76 18.12 -3.39
CA GLU A 157 11.62 16.67 -3.23
C GLU A 157 10.38 16.11 -3.96
N ILE A 158 9.22 16.73 -3.76
CA ILE A 158 7.99 16.36 -4.48
C ILE A 158 8.12 16.72 -5.98
N GLY A 159 8.67 17.89 -6.30
CA GLY A 159 8.79 18.37 -7.66
C GLY A 159 9.69 17.49 -8.52
N TYR A 160 10.89 17.16 -8.04
CA TYR A 160 11.82 16.25 -8.74
C TYR A 160 11.26 14.82 -8.80
N GLY A 161 10.58 14.35 -7.73
CA GLY A 161 9.88 13.07 -7.73
C GLY A 161 8.82 13.00 -8.84
N VAL A 162 7.95 13.99 -8.93
CA VAL A 162 6.90 14.06 -9.97
C VAL A 162 7.52 14.18 -11.36
N ALA A 163 8.48 15.08 -11.56
CA ALA A 163 9.13 15.29 -12.86
C ALA A 163 9.85 14.01 -13.34
N GLY A 164 10.64 13.38 -12.46
CA GLY A 164 11.32 12.12 -12.74
C GLY A 164 10.36 11.00 -13.09
N GLY A 165 9.26 10.89 -12.32
CA GLY A 165 8.21 9.91 -12.57
C GLY A 165 7.50 10.10 -13.92
N VAL A 166 7.17 11.34 -14.28
CA VAL A 166 6.56 11.65 -15.60
C VAL A 166 7.51 11.28 -16.74
N ILE A 167 8.77 11.68 -16.65
CA ILE A 167 9.77 11.37 -17.67
C ILE A 167 9.95 9.86 -17.83
N ALA A 168 10.13 9.14 -16.72
CA ALA A 168 10.32 7.70 -16.72
C ALA A 168 9.08 6.96 -17.26
N GLY A 169 7.86 7.32 -16.81
CA GLY A 169 6.63 6.70 -17.26
C GLY A 169 6.38 6.85 -18.75
N ILE A 170 6.64 8.05 -19.32
CA ILE A 170 6.58 8.29 -20.76
C ILE A 170 7.65 7.47 -21.49
N ALA A 171 8.90 7.47 -21.00
CA ALA A 171 10.01 6.76 -21.63
C ALA A 171 9.70 5.25 -21.71
N ILE A 172 9.22 4.62 -20.63
CA ILE A 172 8.83 3.20 -20.59
C ILE A 172 7.76 2.92 -21.68
N ALA A 173 6.70 3.73 -21.74
CA ALA A 173 5.62 3.55 -22.70
C ALA A 173 6.10 3.71 -24.15
N VAL A 174 6.96 4.69 -24.43
CA VAL A 174 7.55 4.93 -25.77
C VAL A 174 8.45 3.77 -26.18
N ILE A 175 9.31 3.28 -25.27
CA ILE A 175 10.20 2.14 -25.53
C ILE A 175 9.38 0.91 -25.91
N ILE A 176 8.33 0.57 -25.14
CA ILE A 176 7.48 -0.57 -25.41
C ILE A 176 6.76 -0.45 -26.75
N ARG A 177 6.24 0.75 -27.08
CA ARG A 177 5.57 0.96 -28.36
C ARG A 177 6.54 0.90 -29.54
N ALA A 178 7.69 1.54 -29.43
CA ALA A 178 8.69 1.57 -30.48
C ALA A 178 9.32 0.19 -30.73
N ALA A 179 9.59 -0.55 -29.66
CA ALA A 179 10.13 -1.90 -29.73
C ALA A 179 9.09 -2.90 -30.27
N GLY A 180 7.82 -2.78 -29.84
CA GLY A 180 6.73 -3.64 -30.30
C GLY A 180 6.43 -3.48 -31.80
N GLY A 181 6.39 -2.23 -32.28
CA GLY A 181 6.13 -1.93 -33.69
C GLY A 181 7.25 -2.35 -34.64
N ARG A 182 8.46 -2.56 -34.14
CA ARG A 182 9.64 -2.90 -34.95
C ARG A 182 10.18 -4.33 -34.72
N GLY A 183 9.58 -5.11 -33.84
CA GLY A 183 10.08 -6.46 -33.51
C GLY A 183 11.49 -6.50 -32.90
N LEU A 184 11.94 -5.39 -32.28
CA LEU A 184 13.30 -5.23 -31.77
C LEU A 184 13.56 -5.99 -30.47
N ILE A 185 12.50 -6.33 -29.74
CA ILE A 185 12.59 -7.01 -28.43
C ILE A 185 11.76 -8.28 -28.47
N ALA A 186 12.39 -9.41 -28.10
CA ALA A 186 11.68 -10.67 -27.97
C ALA A 186 10.62 -10.57 -26.85
N SER A 187 9.44 -11.18 -27.03
CA SER A 187 8.27 -11.07 -26.15
C SER A 187 8.57 -11.34 -24.67
N ARG A 188 9.50 -12.24 -24.37
CA ARG A 188 9.93 -12.60 -23.01
C ARG A 188 10.58 -11.44 -22.23
N TRP A 189 11.13 -10.42 -22.93
CA TRP A 189 11.80 -9.29 -22.29
C TRP A 189 10.89 -8.10 -22.01
N TYR A 190 9.66 -8.09 -22.56
CA TYR A 190 8.74 -6.98 -22.31
C TYR A 190 8.44 -6.73 -20.83
N PRO A 191 8.28 -7.76 -19.96
CA PRO A 191 8.03 -7.52 -18.53
C PRO A 191 9.22 -6.91 -17.77
N VAL A 192 10.45 -7.02 -18.32
CA VAL A 192 11.65 -6.43 -17.70
C VAL A 192 11.65 -4.91 -17.83
N ILE A 193 11.04 -4.36 -18.89
CA ILE A 193 11.10 -2.92 -19.19
C ILE A 193 10.39 -2.09 -18.11
N PRO A 194 9.15 -2.38 -17.68
CA PRO A 194 8.51 -1.68 -16.59
C PRO A 194 9.26 -1.83 -15.26
N ALA A 195 9.79 -3.03 -14.96
CA ALA A 195 10.56 -3.28 -13.75
C ALA A 195 11.84 -2.43 -13.69
N ALA A 196 12.62 -2.44 -14.78
CA ALA A 196 13.79 -1.59 -14.90
C ALA A 196 13.43 -0.10 -14.87
N GLY A 197 12.28 0.26 -15.46
CA GLY A 197 11.77 1.63 -15.48
C GLY A 197 11.35 2.13 -14.11
N ALA A 198 10.74 1.29 -13.28
CA ALA A 198 10.41 1.64 -11.90
C ALA A 198 11.67 1.91 -11.08
N GLY A 199 12.69 1.04 -11.19
CA GLY A 199 13.98 1.24 -10.54
C GLY A 199 14.71 2.49 -11.04
N LEU A 200 14.65 2.77 -12.36
CA LEU A 200 15.23 3.96 -12.95
C LEU A 200 14.53 5.23 -12.47
N ALA A 201 13.18 5.22 -12.40
CA ALA A 201 12.41 6.36 -11.90
C ALA A 201 12.80 6.69 -10.45
N TYR A 202 12.85 5.65 -9.60
CA TYR A 202 13.29 5.78 -8.21
C TYR A 202 14.71 6.34 -8.13
N GLY A 203 15.68 5.71 -8.77
CA GLY A 203 17.09 6.10 -8.68
C GLY A 203 17.40 7.47 -9.26
N MET A 204 16.77 7.85 -10.39
CA MET A 204 16.94 9.16 -10.97
C MET A 204 16.40 10.29 -10.08
N ALA A 205 15.20 10.12 -9.55
CA ALA A 205 14.61 11.11 -8.67
C ALA A 205 15.43 11.27 -7.38
N SER A 206 15.83 10.16 -6.75
CA SER A 206 16.67 10.17 -5.55
C SER A 206 18.03 10.82 -5.78
N ALA A 207 18.68 10.56 -6.95
CA ALA A 207 19.95 11.18 -7.30
C ALA A 207 19.84 12.71 -7.52
N LEU A 208 18.66 13.23 -7.85
CA LEU A 208 18.38 14.66 -8.01
C LEU A 208 17.88 15.33 -6.70
N GLY A 209 17.79 14.60 -5.61
CA GLY A 209 17.24 15.09 -4.34
C GLY A 209 15.72 15.08 -4.29
N GLY A 210 15.07 14.30 -5.15
CA GLY A 210 13.62 14.09 -5.13
C GLY A 210 13.24 12.74 -4.53
N SER A 211 11.97 12.60 -4.13
CA SER A 211 11.46 11.33 -3.63
C SER A 211 11.36 10.27 -4.72
N GLY A 212 12.16 9.21 -4.59
CA GLY A 212 12.12 8.04 -5.47
C GLY A 212 10.77 7.31 -5.43
N PHE A 213 10.09 7.32 -4.29
CA PHE A 213 8.78 6.70 -4.12
C PHE A 213 7.69 7.46 -4.89
N ILE A 214 7.70 8.80 -4.82
CA ILE A 214 6.81 9.64 -5.61
C ILE A 214 7.07 9.40 -7.10
N ALA A 215 8.34 9.31 -7.50
CA ALA A 215 8.71 9.05 -8.89
C ALA A 215 8.23 7.68 -9.36
N ALA A 216 8.40 6.61 -8.58
CA ALA A 216 7.92 5.27 -8.92
C ALA A 216 6.39 5.24 -9.07
N PHE A 217 5.66 5.84 -8.13
CA PHE A 217 4.20 5.93 -8.20
C PHE A 217 3.71 6.73 -9.42
N VAL A 218 4.25 7.93 -9.64
CA VAL A 218 3.90 8.78 -10.78
C VAL A 218 4.26 8.11 -12.10
N ALA A 219 5.41 7.44 -12.17
CA ALA A 219 5.82 6.69 -13.36
C ALA A 219 4.81 5.57 -13.68
N GLY A 220 4.30 4.84 -12.69
CA GLY A 220 3.25 3.84 -12.88
C GLY A 220 1.96 4.42 -13.45
N VAL A 221 1.47 5.53 -12.89
CA VAL A 221 0.27 6.24 -13.39
C VAL A 221 0.48 6.72 -14.82
N VAL A 222 1.60 7.40 -15.10
CA VAL A 222 1.91 7.96 -16.43
C VAL A 222 2.11 6.85 -17.45
N PHE A 223 2.79 5.78 -17.07
CA PHE A 223 2.96 4.59 -17.91
C PHE A 223 1.60 4.00 -18.34
N ARG A 224 0.67 3.83 -17.40
CA ARG A 224 -0.69 3.36 -17.69
C ARG A 224 -1.42 4.27 -18.67
N LEU A 225 -1.39 5.57 -18.42
CA LEU A 225 -2.03 6.57 -19.29
C LEU A 225 -1.41 6.60 -20.68
N ALA A 226 -0.07 6.62 -20.74
CA ALA A 226 0.65 6.65 -22.00
C ALA A 226 0.51 5.35 -22.79
N LEU A 227 0.44 4.18 -22.14
CA LEU A 227 0.26 2.90 -22.83
C LEU A 227 -1.14 2.77 -23.45
N GLY A 228 -2.17 3.33 -22.81
CA GLY A 228 -3.56 3.33 -23.28
C GLY A 228 -4.25 1.96 -23.28
N ARG A 229 -3.63 0.95 -22.68
CA ARG A 229 -4.15 -0.42 -22.54
C ARG A 229 -3.73 -1.00 -21.19
N ASP A 230 -4.35 -2.11 -20.79
CA ASP A 230 -4.01 -2.79 -19.54
C ASP A 230 -2.57 -3.34 -19.59
N PRO A 231 -1.69 -3.00 -18.63
CA PRO A 231 -0.33 -3.48 -18.58
C PRO A 231 -0.18 -4.83 -17.86
N GLU A 232 -1.25 -5.58 -17.57
CA GLU A 232 -1.22 -6.80 -16.75
C GLU A 232 -0.07 -7.76 -17.14
N GLN A 233 0.05 -8.06 -18.43
CA GLN A 233 1.14 -8.95 -18.90
C GLN A 233 2.53 -8.33 -18.80
N LEU A 234 2.62 -7.01 -18.84
CA LEU A 234 3.88 -6.27 -18.74
C LEU A 234 4.33 -6.16 -17.29
N ASN A 235 3.41 -6.13 -16.34
CA ASN A 235 3.70 -6.01 -14.91
C ASN A 235 3.98 -7.35 -14.23
N ARG A 236 3.79 -8.47 -14.92
CA ARG A 236 3.94 -9.81 -14.35
C ARG A 236 5.25 -9.99 -13.58
N LEU A 237 6.38 -9.54 -14.14
CA LEU A 237 7.67 -9.66 -13.47
C LEU A 237 7.75 -8.79 -12.20
N ILE A 238 7.21 -7.56 -12.26
CA ILE A 238 7.17 -6.67 -11.09
C ILE A 238 6.37 -7.32 -9.97
N ASP A 239 5.24 -7.93 -10.31
CA ASP A 239 4.36 -8.57 -9.33
C ASP A 239 5.03 -9.78 -8.69
N GLU A 240 5.59 -10.69 -9.50
CA GLU A 240 6.26 -11.89 -9.02
C GLU A 240 7.48 -11.53 -8.14
N VAL A 241 8.30 -10.58 -8.58
CA VAL A 241 9.46 -10.10 -7.79
C VAL A 241 9.00 -9.34 -6.55
N GLY A 242 8.00 -8.48 -6.69
CA GLY A 242 7.41 -7.71 -5.58
C GLY A 242 6.86 -8.62 -4.47
N ASP A 243 6.15 -9.70 -4.83
CA ASP A 243 5.61 -10.67 -3.87
C ASP A 243 6.72 -11.40 -3.10
N VAL A 244 7.80 -11.82 -3.80
CA VAL A 244 8.97 -12.45 -3.14
C VAL A 244 9.67 -11.47 -2.20
N LEU A 245 9.95 -10.26 -2.67
CA LEU A 245 10.61 -9.22 -1.86
C LEU A 245 9.76 -8.81 -0.66
N ASN A 246 8.46 -8.71 -0.84
CA ASN A 246 7.51 -8.43 0.25
C ASN A 246 7.56 -9.53 1.32
N GLY A 247 7.56 -10.81 0.92
CA GLY A 247 7.72 -11.94 1.83
C GLY A 247 9.03 -11.89 2.61
N VAL A 248 10.15 -11.60 1.94
CA VAL A 248 11.47 -11.44 2.58
C VAL A 248 11.47 -10.26 3.55
N THR A 249 10.90 -9.13 3.16
CA THR A 249 10.79 -7.93 4.01
C THR A 249 9.99 -8.23 5.29
N PHE A 250 8.87 -8.96 5.21
CA PHE A 250 8.13 -9.37 6.40
C PHE A 250 8.88 -10.36 7.30
N ILE A 251 9.71 -11.23 6.73
CA ILE A 251 10.58 -12.12 7.52
C ILE A 251 11.60 -11.28 8.30
N ILE A 252 12.28 -10.36 7.63
CA ILE A 252 13.26 -9.47 8.25
C ILE A 252 12.57 -8.57 9.29
N PHE A 253 11.43 -7.99 8.96
CA PHE A 253 10.62 -7.20 9.89
C PHE A 253 10.34 -7.97 11.19
N GLY A 254 9.88 -9.21 11.07
CA GLY A 254 9.62 -10.04 12.24
C GLY A 254 10.88 -10.34 13.07
N ALA A 255 12.01 -10.63 12.39
CA ALA A 255 13.25 -11.00 13.06
C ALA A 255 13.94 -9.80 13.73
N VAL A 256 14.04 -8.67 13.02
CA VAL A 256 14.92 -7.55 13.36
C VAL A 256 14.17 -6.40 14.05
N LEU A 257 12.95 -6.08 13.59
CA LEU A 257 12.21 -4.91 14.03
C LEU A 257 11.15 -5.24 15.10
N LEU A 258 10.32 -6.24 14.85
CA LEU A 258 9.23 -6.59 15.77
C LEU A 258 9.75 -7.30 17.03
N GLY A 259 10.75 -8.18 16.92
CA GLY A 259 11.31 -8.92 18.05
C GLY A 259 11.75 -8.02 19.20
N PRO A 260 12.62 -7.02 18.99
CA PRO A 260 13.00 -6.02 20.00
C PRO A 260 11.81 -5.22 20.55
N THR A 261 10.86 -4.82 19.67
CA THR A 261 9.68 -4.05 20.08
C THR A 261 8.86 -4.77 21.16
N LEU A 262 8.75 -6.10 21.08
CA LEU A 262 7.99 -6.89 22.06
C LEU A 262 8.61 -6.89 23.46
N THR A 263 9.84 -6.40 23.64
CA THR A 263 10.49 -6.33 24.98
C THR A 263 10.23 -5.03 25.71
N VAL A 264 9.69 -4.01 25.04
CA VAL A 264 9.45 -2.67 25.57
C VAL A 264 7.98 -2.25 25.50
N LEU A 265 7.09 -3.23 25.58
CA LEU A 265 5.64 -3.00 25.46
C LEU A 265 5.13 -2.12 26.61
N SER A 266 4.30 -1.14 26.26
CA SER A 266 3.47 -0.37 27.17
C SER A 266 1.98 -0.57 26.85
N TRP A 267 1.13 -0.31 27.84
CA TRP A 267 -0.32 -0.42 27.60
C TRP A 267 -0.81 0.59 26.56
N GLN A 268 -0.16 1.77 26.49
CA GLN A 268 -0.48 2.80 25.49
C GLN A 268 -0.18 2.30 24.06
N LEU A 269 0.97 1.65 23.85
CA LEU A 269 1.33 1.07 22.55
C LEU A 269 0.33 0.00 22.11
N ILE A 270 -0.04 -0.89 23.03
CA ILE A 270 -1.04 -1.95 22.76
C ILE A 270 -2.40 -1.33 22.44
N LEU A 271 -2.85 -0.38 23.26
CA LEU A 271 -4.14 0.28 23.05
C LEU A 271 -4.16 1.05 21.73
N TYR A 272 -3.09 1.78 21.40
CA TYR A 272 -2.98 2.49 20.13
C TYR A 272 -3.04 1.52 18.94
N ALA A 273 -2.29 0.43 18.99
CA ALA A 273 -2.30 -0.58 17.93
C ALA A 273 -3.71 -1.19 17.73
N VAL A 274 -4.40 -1.52 18.81
CA VAL A 274 -5.78 -2.04 18.74
C VAL A 274 -6.75 -0.97 18.19
N LEU A 275 -6.65 0.26 18.66
CA LEU A 275 -7.48 1.37 18.15
C LEU A 275 -7.22 1.65 16.68
N SER A 276 -5.95 1.63 16.25
CA SER A 276 -5.55 1.86 14.86
C SER A 276 -6.17 0.83 13.90
N LEU A 277 -6.22 -0.44 14.31
CA LEU A 277 -6.79 -1.52 13.50
C LEU A 277 -8.32 -1.60 13.58
N THR A 278 -8.93 -0.97 14.57
CA THR A 278 -10.39 -1.01 14.80
C THR A 278 -11.02 0.36 14.57
N LEU A 279 -11.20 1.16 15.63
CA LEU A 279 -11.99 2.40 15.57
C LEU A 279 -11.42 3.42 14.60
N VAL A 280 -10.09 3.59 14.56
CA VAL A 280 -9.40 4.55 13.68
C VAL A 280 -9.60 4.20 12.20
N ARG A 281 -9.79 2.92 11.87
CA ARG A 281 -10.10 2.46 10.51
C ARG A 281 -11.59 2.37 10.25
N MET A 282 -12.35 1.74 11.17
CA MET A 282 -13.75 1.39 10.91
C MET A 282 -14.68 2.62 10.91
N ILE A 283 -14.44 3.60 11.77
CA ILE A 283 -15.26 4.81 11.83
C ILE A 283 -15.15 5.64 10.54
N PRO A 284 -13.93 5.98 10.03
CA PRO A 284 -13.77 6.67 8.75
C PRO A 284 -14.39 5.91 7.57
N VAL A 285 -14.26 4.59 7.52
CA VAL A 285 -14.90 3.77 6.48
C VAL A 285 -16.42 3.87 6.56
N ALA A 286 -17.02 3.79 7.76
CA ALA A 286 -18.45 3.93 7.93
C ALA A 286 -18.96 5.32 7.50
N ILE A 287 -18.20 6.38 7.81
CA ILE A 287 -18.50 7.76 7.38
C ILE A 287 -18.34 7.88 5.86
N ALA A 288 -17.26 7.40 5.28
CA ALA A 288 -17.01 7.44 3.83
C ALA A 288 -18.11 6.73 3.04
N MET A 289 -18.64 5.64 3.60
CA MET A 289 -19.71 4.85 2.98
C MET A 289 -21.13 5.36 3.30
N TRP A 290 -21.26 6.46 4.01
CA TRP A 290 -22.57 7.04 4.31
C TRP A 290 -23.35 7.36 3.03
N GLY A 291 -24.63 7.01 3.02
CA GLY A 291 -25.53 7.26 1.87
C GLY A 291 -25.34 6.29 0.68
N THR A 292 -24.45 5.28 0.78
CA THR A 292 -24.31 4.27 -0.29
C THR A 292 -25.34 3.15 -0.23
N HIS A 293 -26.12 3.08 0.86
CA HIS A 293 -27.03 1.96 1.16
C HIS A 293 -26.31 0.62 1.27
N ALA A 294 -25.04 0.62 1.68
CA ALA A 294 -24.28 -0.58 1.98
C ALA A 294 -24.86 -1.29 3.22
N GLY A 295 -24.90 -2.62 3.19
CA GLY A 295 -25.32 -3.42 4.32
C GLY A 295 -24.34 -3.29 5.50
N ARG A 296 -24.84 -3.43 6.74
CA ARG A 296 -23.97 -3.42 7.94
C ARG A 296 -22.83 -4.43 7.87
N PRO A 297 -23.04 -5.68 7.40
CA PRO A 297 -21.94 -6.63 7.22
C PRO A 297 -20.89 -6.14 6.24
N THR A 298 -21.28 -5.44 5.16
CA THR A 298 -20.38 -4.84 4.17
C THR A 298 -19.56 -3.71 4.78
N LEU A 299 -20.18 -2.85 5.58
CA LEU A 299 -19.45 -1.79 6.30
C LEU A 299 -18.44 -2.37 7.28
N GLY A 300 -18.82 -3.40 8.04
CA GLY A 300 -17.90 -4.12 8.94
C GLY A 300 -16.77 -4.80 8.17
N PHE A 301 -17.07 -5.39 7.01
CA PHE A 301 -16.10 -6.05 6.15
C PHE A 301 -15.09 -5.05 5.56
N LEU A 302 -15.55 -3.96 4.94
CA LEU A 302 -14.68 -2.90 4.42
C LEU A 302 -13.86 -2.23 5.51
N GLY A 303 -14.45 -2.02 6.68
CA GLY A 303 -13.77 -1.43 7.82
C GLY A 303 -12.68 -2.32 8.39
N TRP A 304 -12.94 -3.63 8.52
CA TRP A 304 -11.98 -4.57 9.04
C TRP A 304 -10.83 -4.84 8.06
N PHE A 305 -11.10 -5.01 6.77
CA PHE A 305 -10.10 -5.35 5.78
C PHE A 305 -9.31 -4.13 5.27
N GLY A 306 -8.57 -3.53 6.18
CA GLY A 306 -7.55 -2.52 5.93
C GLY A 306 -6.27 -2.87 6.70
N PRO A 307 -5.59 -4.02 6.38
CA PRO A 307 -4.39 -4.43 7.10
C PRO A 307 -3.25 -3.42 6.90
N ARG A 308 -2.45 -3.20 7.95
CA ARG A 308 -1.24 -2.38 7.88
C ARG A 308 -0.07 -3.29 7.53
N GLY A 309 0.78 -2.85 6.60
CA GLY A 309 1.80 -3.72 6.02
C GLY A 309 3.08 -3.01 5.62
N LEU A 310 3.59 -3.37 4.44
CA LEU A 310 4.89 -2.96 3.93
C LEU A 310 5.09 -1.44 3.92
N ALA A 311 4.13 -0.67 3.41
CA ALA A 311 4.26 0.78 3.32
C ALA A 311 4.50 1.42 4.69
N SER A 312 3.77 0.96 5.74
CA SER A 312 3.97 1.45 7.10
C SER A 312 5.38 1.15 7.64
N ILE A 313 5.95 -0.01 7.32
CA ILE A 313 7.31 -0.37 7.72
C ILE A 313 8.31 0.58 7.05
N VAL A 314 8.21 0.77 5.74
CA VAL A 314 9.12 1.65 4.98
C VAL A 314 8.98 3.10 5.40
N PHE A 315 7.75 3.57 5.62
CA PHE A 315 7.52 4.93 6.11
C PHE A 315 8.12 5.17 7.49
N ALA A 316 8.09 4.18 8.39
CA ALA A 316 8.79 4.28 9.67
C ALA A 316 10.31 4.39 9.50
N VAL A 317 10.88 3.66 8.52
CA VAL A 317 12.32 3.78 8.19
C VAL A 317 12.63 5.18 7.64
N ILE A 318 11.79 5.71 6.73
CA ILE A 318 11.95 7.08 6.19
C ILE A 318 11.91 8.11 7.33
N VAL A 319 10.98 7.97 8.29
CA VAL A 319 10.89 8.88 9.45
C VAL A 319 12.20 8.90 10.24
N VAL A 320 12.81 7.75 10.51
CA VAL A 320 14.08 7.66 11.25
C VAL A 320 15.24 8.32 10.49
N GLU A 321 15.22 8.29 9.16
CA GLU A 321 16.34 8.74 8.35
C GLU A 321 16.24 10.20 7.92
N GLU A 322 15.05 10.62 7.52
CA GLU A 322 14.81 11.96 6.98
C GLU A 322 14.44 12.99 8.06
N SER A 323 14.12 12.52 9.27
CA SER A 323 13.70 13.41 10.35
C SER A 323 14.57 13.27 11.60
N ARG A 324 14.68 14.34 12.39
CA ARG A 324 15.31 14.35 13.70
C ARG A 324 14.25 14.61 14.76
N LEU A 325 13.25 13.73 14.81
CA LEU A 325 12.13 13.91 15.72
C LEU A 325 12.55 13.57 17.17
N PRO A 326 12.16 14.38 18.15
CA PRO A 326 12.45 14.09 19.56
C PRO A 326 11.94 12.73 20.05
N HIS A 327 10.82 12.27 19.47
CA HIS A 327 10.15 11.03 19.92
C HIS A 327 10.04 9.98 18.78
N GLU A 328 10.98 9.97 17.82
CA GLU A 328 10.99 9.03 16.69
C GLU A 328 10.92 7.57 17.14
N HIS A 329 11.64 7.21 18.22
CA HIS A 329 11.63 5.86 18.77
C HIS A 329 10.23 5.40 19.19
N LEU A 330 9.42 6.28 19.76
CA LEU A 330 8.04 5.97 20.15
C LEU A 330 7.15 5.75 18.93
N ILE A 331 7.32 6.57 17.88
CA ILE A 331 6.59 6.42 16.61
C ILE A 331 6.90 5.06 16.00
N VAL A 332 8.18 4.70 15.90
CA VAL A 332 8.65 3.43 15.35
C VAL A 332 8.11 2.24 16.12
N LEU A 333 8.15 2.26 17.45
CA LEU A 333 7.57 1.19 18.30
C LEU A 333 6.07 1.02 18.06
N ALA A 334 5.32 2.15 17.97
CA ALA A 334 3.88 2.12 17.72
C ALA A 334 3.57 1.53 16.33
N VAL A 335 4.36 1.89 15.31
CA VAL A 335 4.22 1.35 13.95
C VAL A 335 4.51 -0.14 13.92
N TYR A 336 5.65 -0.58 14.45
CA TYR A 336 6.06 -1.99 14.39
C TYR A 336 5.10 -2.89 15.15
N LEU A 337 4.63 -2.47 16.31
CA LEU A 337 3.62 -3.23 17.06
C LEU A 337 2.29 -3.29 16.30
N THR A 338 1.86 -2.16 15.72
CA THR A 338 0.59 -2.11 14.96
C THR A 338 0.65 -3.00 13.72
N VAL A 339 1.74 -2.97 12.96
CA VAL A 339 1.94 -3.83 11.79
C VAL A 339 2.02 -5.30 12.20
N GLY A 340 2.77 -5.63 13.27
CA GLY A 340 2.86 -6.99 13.78
C GLY A 340 1.50 -7.54 14.19
N LEU A 341 0.70 -6.74 14.92
CA LEU A 341 -0.66 -7.12 15.31
C LEU A 341 -1.59 -7.22 14.09
N SER A 342 -1.42 -6.33 13.10
CA SER A 342 -2.15 -6.37 11.83
C SER A 342 -1.93 -7.66 11.07
N VAL A 343 -0.67 -8.06 10.88
CA VAL A 343 -0.30 -9.31 10.20
C VAL A 343 -0.95 -10.51 10.87
N LEU A 344 -0.88 -10.57 12.22
CA LEU A 344 -1.47 -11.65 12.99
C LEU A 344 -3.01 -11.65 12.89
N ALA A 345 -3.64 -10.52 13.17
CA ALA A 345 -5.10 -10.42 13.21
C ALA A 345 -5.73 -10.69 11.83
N HIS A 346 -5.23 -10.03 10.78
CA HIS A 346 -5.77 -10.20 9.43
C HIS A 346 -5.37 -11.54 8.81
N GLY A 347 -4.16 -12.03 9.07
CA GLY A 347 -3.72 -13.36 8.61
C GLY A 347 -4.61 -14.49 9.16
N LEU A 348 -5.02 -14.41 10.43
CA LEU A 348 -5.91 -15.39 11.04
C LEU A 348 -7.37 -15.22 10.63
N THR A 349 -7.83 -14.01 10.34
CA THR A 349 -9.27 -13.73 10.14
C THR A 349 -9.66 -13.56 8.67
N ALA A 350 -8.72 -13.35 7.73
CA ALA A 350 -9.04 -13.07 6.34
C ALA A 350 -9.88 -14.17 5.69
N GLY A 351 -9.42 -15.42 5.71
CA GLY A 351 -10.16 -16.54 5.13
C GLY A 351 -11.53 -16.76 5.79
N PRO A 352 -11.60 -16.93 7.13
CA PRO A 352 -12.87 -17.14 7.82
C PRO A 352 -13.90 -16.02 7.62
N LEU A 353 -13.47 -14.76 7.69
CA LEU A 353 -14.39 -13.63 7.53
C LEU A 353 -14.82 -13.43 6.07
N ALA A 354 -13.93 -13.67 5.09
CA ALA A 354 -14.29 -13.66 3.69
C ALA A 354 -15.35 -14.73 3.36
N ALA A 355 -15.15 -15.96 3.83
CA ALA A 355 -16.12 -17.03 3.67
C ALA A 355 -17.46 -16.71 4.34
N ARG A 356 -17.44 -16.17 5.56
CA ARG A 356 -18.67 -15.78 6.30
C ARG A 356 -19.43 -14.65 5.57
N TYR A 357 -18.71 -13.66 5.07
CA TYR A 357 -19.32 -12.58 4.32
C TYR A 357 -19.91 -13.08 3.00
N ALA A 358 -19.20 -13.94 2.29
CA ALA A 358 -19.68 -14.57 1.06
C ALA A 358 -20.97 -15.36 1.29
N THR A 359 -21.01 -16.20 2.32
CA THR A 359 -22.23 -16.96 2.69
C THR A 359 -23.40 -16.03 3.06
N TRP A 360 -23.12 -14.96 3.82
CA TRP A 360 -24.13 -13.95 4.11
C TRP A 360 -24.67 -13.31 2.84
N TYR A 361 -23.81 -12.93 1.88
CA TYR A 361 -24.24 -12.30 0.63
C TYR A 361 -25.05 -13.25 -0.25
N GLU A 362 -24.63 -14.50 -0.37
CA GLU A 362 -25.34 -15.54 -1.16
C GLU A 362 -26.70 -15.90 -0.56
N SER A 363 -26.84 -15.87 0.76
CA SER A 363 -28.12 -16.17 1.44
C SER A 363 -29.20 -15.13 1.25
N HIS A 364 -28.86 -13.92 0.72
CA HIS A 364 -29.85 -12.88 0.46
C HIS A 364 -30.38 -12.99 -0.98
N PRO A 365 -31.72 -13.06 -1.17
CA PRO A 365 -32.34 -13.03 -2.50
C PRO A 365 -31.92 -11.79 -3.29
N HIS A 366 -31.84 -11.90 -4.62
CA HIS A 366 -31.37 -10.82 -5.49
C HIS A 366 -32.12 -9.51 -5.32
N ASP A 367 -33.43 -9.59 -5.08
CA ASP A 367 -34.34 -8.48 -4.85
C ASP A 367 -34.17 -7.80 -3.47
N ARG A 368 -33.51 -8.45 -2.53
CA ARG A 368 -33.24 -7.95 -1.16
C ARG A 368 -31.77 -7.66 -0.88
N ARG A 369 -30.89 -7.81 -1.88
CA ARG A 369 -29.50 -7.43 -1.75
C ARG A 369 -29.37 -5.92 -1.68
N PRO A 370 -28.52 -5.37 -0.79
CA PRO A 370 -28.28 -3.95 -0.74
C PRO A 370 -27.80 -3.44 -2.12
N ALA A 371 -28.29 -2.28 -2.53
CA ALA A 371 -28.07 -1.74 -3.88
C ALA A 371 -26.59 -1.55 -4.24
N MET A 372 -25.77 -1.26 -3.23
CA MET A 372 -24.33 -1.04 -3.42
C MET A 372 -23.62 -2.35 -3.81
N GLU A 373 -23.95 -3.47 -3.18
CA GLU A 373 -23.33 -4.76 -3.41
C GLU A 373 -23.78 -5.44 -4.70
N SER A 374 -25.01 -5.14 -5.13
CA SER A 374 -25.63 -5.76 -6.32
C SER A 374 -25.35 -5.00 -7.63
N ALA A 375 -24.82 -3.78 -7.56
CA ALA A 375 -24.49 -3.01 -8.74
C ALA A 375 -23.39 -3.69 -9.58
N ALA A 376 -23.62 -3.88 -10.87
CA ALA A 376 -22.65 -4.43 -11.80
C ALA A 376 -21.39 -3.53 -11.87
N THR A 377 -20.21 -4.15 -11.85
CA THR A 377 -18.92 -3.46 -11.95
C THR A 377 -18.22 -3.91 -13.21
N GLU A 378 -17.80 -2.98 -14.07
CA GLU A 378 -16.91 -3.27 -15.18
C GLU A 378 -15.49 -3.57 -14.66
N MET A 379 -14.83 -4.57 -15.24
CA MET A 379 -13.69 -5.27 -14.64
C MET A 379 -12.38 -4.48 -14.56
N THR A 380 -11.80 -4.39 -13.36
CA THR A 380 -10.35 -4.35 -13.12
C THR A 380 -9.97 -5.64 -12.36
N ARG A 381 -8.98 -6.40 -12.84
CA ARG A 381 -8.63 -7.71 -12.24
C ARG A 381 -7.77 -7.54 -10.99
N PRO A 382 -7.94 -8.37 -9.94
CA PRO A 382 -7.15 -8.31 -8.71
C PRO A 382 -5.71 -8.81 -8.92
N ARG A 383 -4.80 -8.40 -8.04
CA ARG A 383 -3.47 -9.00 -7.83
C ARG A 383 -3.70 -10.49 -7.48
N GLY A 384 -3.26 -11.40 -8.31
CA GLY A 384 -3.37 -12.83 -8.02
C GLY A 384 -3.33 -13.66 -9.29
N HIS A 385 -2.61 -14.78 -9.23
CA HIS A 385 -2.34 -15.68 -10.33
C HIS A 385 -3.55 -15.90 -11.22
N ALA A 386 -3.37 -15.68 -12.54
CA ALA A 386 -4.21 -16.31 -13.52
C ALA A 386 -4.11 -17.83 -13.27
N THR A 387 -5.13 -18.43 -12.69
CA THR A 387 -5.30 -19.88 -12.79
C THR A 387 -5.30 -20.17 -14.27
N ASP A 388 -4.29 -20.90 -14.75
CA ASP A 388 -4.19 -21.44 -16.08
C ASP A 388 -5.47 -22.21 -16.38
N ALA A 389 -6.43 -21.53 -16.98
CA ALA A 389 -7.46 -22.22 -17.75
C ALA A 389 -6.74 -22.72 -19.00
N VAL A 390 -6.21 -23.93 -18.92
CA VAL A 390 -5.77 -24.71 -20.07
C VAL A 390 -6.90 -24.65 -21.11
N PRO A 391 -6.66 -24.13 -22.31
CA PRO A 391 -7.68 -24.17 -23.35
C PRO A 391 -8.05 -25.65 -23.58
N PRO A 392 -9.34 -25.99 -23.73
CA PRO A 392 -9.71 -27.37 -24.08
C PRO A 392 -9.02 -27.73 -25.39
N ALA A 393 -8.27 -28.83 -25.35
CA ALA A 393 -7.61 -29.43 -26.51
C ALA A 393 -8.65 -29.56 -27.65
N ALA A 394 -8.32 -28.97 -28.79
CA ALA A 394 -9.09 -29.16 -30.00
C ALA A 394 -9.27 -30.66 -30.23
N ARG A 395 -10.51 -31.15 -30.16
CA ARG A 395 -10.83 -32.52 -30.56
C ARG A 395 -10.52 -32.60 -32.03
N GLY A 396 -9.50 -33.39 -32.36
CA GLY A 396 -9.22 -33.78 -33.74
C GLY A 396 -10.43 -34.51 -34.34
N GLU A 397 -10.93 -34.03 -35.45
CA GLU A 397 -11.82 -34.79 -36.30
C GLU A 397 -11.02 -35.94 -36.96
N PRO A 398 -11.59 -37.16 -37.03
CA PRO A 398 -10.96 -38.24 -37.77
C PRO A 398 -11.27 -38.09 -39.24
N VAL A 399 -10.28 -38.25 -40.10
CA VAL A 399 -10.42 -38.60 -41.52
C VAL A 399 -10.38 -40.09 -41.63
#